data_41b6460ba6a919b90b06b7ac8eb7fff8
#
_entry.id   41b6460ba6a919b90b06b7ac8eb7fff8
#
_cell.length_a   1.000
_cell.length_b   1.000
_cell.length_c   1.000
_cell.angle_alpha   90.00
_cell.angle_beta   90.00
_cell.angle_gamma   90.00
#
_symmetry.space_group_name_H-M   'P 1'
#
loop_
_entity.id
_entity.type
_entity.pdbx_description
1 polymer ?
#
loop_
_entity_poly.entity_id
_entity_poly.type
_entity_poly.pdbx_seq_one_letter_code
_entity_poly.pdbx_strand_id
1 'polypeptide(L)'
;MYKRQENTPEPAETAAPVVDDTPLPEGQLKTGLAIVSVVSSSSKAASADADGLAQADTTFAAVLVDGDGVIKDCLIDCVQTKIAVSATGEILTAADTAFDSKIVLDDAYDMRKASPIGAEWDEQANFLADYVTGKTLDEVKGIAIDDGGKPTDADITTGCTMNIAEILTAVENAVANAKVLGAGVDDTLYMNCNAIVSDSSKAASADGDGNAQADVTVGAYTLDANGVITSCYLDCVQAKIAVTAAGEIASEVGTSYDSKLVLDDAYDMRKASPIGAEWDEQAWSFAAYATGKTPADIAGVAVDENGHPTSADITSGCTMNVVDFIAVIK
;
A
#
# COMPACT_ATOMS: atom_id res chain seq x y z
N MET A 1 31.05 -22.33 -35.88
CA MET A 1 31.25 -21.20 -34.97
C MET A 1 29.94 -20.39 -34.94
N TYR A 2 29.01 -20.80 -34.10
CA TYR A 2 27.70 -20.13 -33.97
C TYR A 2 27.79 -19.18 -32.79
N LYS A 3 27.64 -17.86 -33.03
CA LYS A 3 27.46 -16.83 -31.97
C LYS A 3 26.05 -16.93 -31.41
N ARG A 4 25.92 -17.24 -30.10
CA ARG A 4 24.69 -17.04 -29.34
C ARG A 4 24.49 -15.52 -29.22
N GLN A 5 23.33 -15.02 -29.68
CA GLN A 5 22.83 -13.74 -29.27
C GLN A 5 22.23 -13.91 -27.88
N GLU A 6 22.78 -13.18 -26.91
CA GLU A 6 22.17 -12.98 -25.62
C GLU A 6 21.04 -11.95 -25.80
N ASN A 7 19.78 -12.43 -25.72
CA ASN A 7 18.63 -11.55 -25.57
C ASN A 7 18.55 -11.17 -24.09
N THR A 8 19.00 -9.96 -23.76
CA THR A 8 18.64 -9.30 -22.52
C THR A 8 17.16 -8.90 -22.64
N PRO A 9 16.27 -9.30 -21.73
CA PRO A 9 14.90 -8.78 -21.76
C PRO A 9 14.94 -7.27 -21.50
N GLU A 10 14.34 -6.52 -22.40
CA GLU A 10 14.05 -5.09 -22.22
C GLU A 10 13.13 -4.95 -21.00
N PRO A 11 13.35 -3.95 -20.10
CA PRO A 11 12.45 -3.71 -18.98
C PRO A 11 11.04 -3.51 -19.54
N ALA A 12 10.05 -4.17 -18.95
CA ALA A 12 8.65 -3.98 -19.31
C ALA A 12 8.31 -2.48 -19.15
N GLU A 13 7.89 -1.87 -20.23
CA GLU A 13 7.38 -0.51 -20.26
C GLU A 13 6.14 -0.48 -19.36
N THR A 14 6.25 0.20 -18.23
CA THR A 14 5.13 0.38 -17.29
C THR A 14 4.00 1.03 -18.07
N ALA A 15 2.85 0.39 -18.15
CA ALA A 15 1.68 0.93 -18.82
C ALA A 15 1.38 2.30 -18.18
N ALA A 16 1.21 3.31 -19.03
CA ALA A 16 0.83 4.65 -18.56
C ALA A 16 -0.50 4.54 -17.79
N PRO A 17 -0.66 5.22 -16.64
CA PRO A 17 -1.89 5.18 -15.87
C PRO A 17 -3.08 5.57 -16.75
N VAL A 18 -4.14 4.76 -16.68
CA VAL A 18 -5.40 5.05 -17.38
C VAL A 18 -6.01 6.27 -16.71
N VAL A 19 -5.94 7.42 -17.37
CA VAL A 19 -6.58 8.64 -16.87
C VAL A 19 -8.10 8.43 -16.89
N ASP A 20 -8.73 8.58 -15.74
CA ASP A 20 -10.19 8.55 -15.62
C ASP A 20 -10.76 9.87 -16.20
N ASP A 21 -11.20 9.82 -17.46
CA ASP A 21 -11.80 10.95 -18.18
C ASP A 21 -13.27 11.22 -17.76
N THR A 22 -13.78 10.57 -16.70
CA THR A 22 -15.11 10.83 -16.17
C THR A 22 -15.22 12.29 -15.72
N PRO A 23 -16.15 13.09 -16.26
CA PRO A 23 -16.33 14.47 -15.82
C PRO A 23 -16.63 14.54 -14.33
N LEU A 24 -15.84 15.33 -13.59
CA LEU A 24 -16.06 15.52 -12.16
C LEU A 24 -17.35 16.33 -11.94
N PRO A 25 -18.36 15.78 -11.21
CA PRO A 25 -19.55 16.53 -10.86
C PRO A 25 -19.23 17.75 -10.00
N GLU A 26 -20.05 18.81 -10.12
CA GLU A 26 -19.92 20.00 -9.29
C GLU A 26 -20.01 19.66 -7.79
N GLY A 27 -19.11 20.20 -6.97
CA GLY A 27 -19.06 19.94 -5.54
C GLY A 27 -18.46 18.58 -5.15
N GLN A 28 -17.84 17.85 -6.08
CA GLN A 28 -17.13 16.60 -5.81
C GLN A 28 -15.62 16.72 -6.01
N LEU A 29 -14.90 15.78 -5.40
CA LEU A 29 -13.46 15.54 -5.56
C LEU A 29 -13.24 14.11 -6.07
N LYS A 30 -12.10 13.88 -6.71
CA LYS A 30 -11.62 12.54 -7.01
C LYS A 30 -10.87 11.99 -5.80
N THR A 31 -11.07 10.72 -5.48
CA THR A 31 -10.31 10.00 -4.44
C THR A 31 -9.25 9.15 -5.09
N GLY A 32 -8.00 9.28 -4.65
CA GLY A 32 -6.86 8.48 -5.12
C GLY A 32 -6.19 7.73 -3.99
N LEU A 33 -5.66 6.55 -4.31
CA LEU A 33 -4.86 5.71 -3.42
C LEU A 33 -3.72 5.10 -4.22
N ALA A 34 -2.55 4.99 -3.60
CA ALA A 34 -1.45 4.18 -4.14
C ALA A 34 -0.59 3.57 -3.04
N ILE A 35 -0.01 2.43 -3.35
CA ILE A 35 0.89 1.66 -2.49
C ILE A 35 2.22 1.48 -3.23
N VAL A 36 3.33 1.76 -2.54
CA VAL A 36 4.71 1.49 -2.96
C VAL A 36 5.33 0.55 -1.95
N SER A 37 5.63 -0.68 -2.34
CA SER A 37 6.21 -1.70 -1.45
C SER A 37 7.53 -2.18 -2.02
N VAL A 38 8.59 -2.14 -1.20
CA VAL A 38 9.93 -2.51 -1.62
C VAL A 38 10.63 -3.39 -0.58
N VAL A 39 11.54 -4.25 -1.02
CA VAL A 39 12.43 -4.97 -0.10
C VAL A 39 13.35 -3.96 0.59
N SER A 40 13.26 -3.89 1.91
CA SER A 40 14.01 -2.93 2.73
C SER A 40 15.50 -3.23 2.75
N SER A 41 16.32 -2.17 2.79
CA SER A 41 17.75 -2.25 3.07
C SER A 41 18.09 -2.78 4.48
N SER A 42 17.10 -2.85 5.37
CA SER A 42 17.22 -3.48 6.69
C SER A 42 17.14 -5.02 6.63
N SER A 43 16.75 -5.60 5.49
CA SER A 43 16.75 -7.06 5.30
C SER A 43 18.16 -7.63 5.44
N LYS A 44 18.27 -8.74 6.14
CA LYS A 44 19.58 -9.39 6.41
C LYS A 44 19.43 -10.90 6.50
N ALA A 45 20.45 -11.62 6.05
CA ALA A 45 20.55 -13.06 6.19
C ALA A 45 20.59 -13.50 7.66
N ALA A 46 20.09 -14.71 7.92
CA ALA A 46 20.30 -15.40 9.19
C ALA A 46 21.76 -15.87 9.33
N SER A 47 22.16 -16.13 10.57
CA SER A 47 23.47 -16.71 10.91
C SER A 47 23.29 -17.82 11.95
N ALA A 48 24.38 -18.53 12.30
CA ALA A 48 24.33 -19.54 13.34
C ALA A 48 23.92 -18.98 14.72
N ASP A 49 24.19 -17.69 14.95
CA ASP A 49 24.02 -17.03 16.26
C ASP A 49 22.85 -16.02 16.28
N ALA A 50 22.21 -15.75 15.14
CA ALA A 50 21.15 -14.75 15.03
C ALA A 50 20.19 -15.03 13.87
N ASP A 51 18.92 -14.79 14.10
CA ASP A 51 17.89 -14.84 13.08
C ASP A 51 18.12 -13.77 11.99
N GLY A 52 17.74 -14.10 10.77
CA GLY A 52 17.63 -13.18 9.67
C GLY A 52 16.37 -12.33 9.75
N LEU A 53 16.29 -11.37 8.87
CA LEU A 53 15.15 -10.47 8.75
C LEU A 53 14.79 -10.30 7.27
N ALA A 54 13.62 -10.75 6.88
CA ALA A 54 12.98 -10.37 5.63
C ALA A 54 12.04 -9.19 5.92
N GLN A 55 12.39 -8.01 5.43
CA GLN A 55 11.61 -6.79 5.67
C GLN A 55 11.17 -6.16 4.36
N ALA A 56 9.88 -5.86 4.25
CA ALA A 56 9.36 -4.94 3.26
C ALA A 56 8.98 -3.61 3.93
N ASP A 57 9.34 -2.52 3.26
CA ASP A 57 8.86 -1.18 3.60
C ASP A 57 7.73 -0.85 2.60
N THR A 58 6.53 -0.64 3.12
CA THR A 58 5.33 -0.37 2.32
C THR A 58 4.82 1.02 2.66
N THR A 59 5.02 1.96 1.75
CA THR A 59 4.56 3.35 1.83
C THR A 59 3.27 3.50 1.03
N PHE A 60 2.32 4.22 1.56
CA PHE A 60 1.05 4.46 0.87
C PHE A 60 0.58 5.89 1.09
N ALA A 61 -0.15 6.40 0.10
CA ALA A 61 -0.73 7.73 0.12
C ALA A 61 -2.16 7.71 -0.39
N ALA A 62 -3.02 8.50 0.26
CA ALA A 62 -4.36 8.79 -0.20
C ALA A 62 -4.50 10.29 -0.47
N VAL A 63 -5.23 10.66 -1.53
CA VAL A 63 -5.43 12.05 -1.91
C VAL A 63 -6.88 12.33 -2.29
N LEU A 64 -7.31 13.57 -2.05
CA LEU A 64 -8.46 14.16 -2.71
C LEU A 64 -7.98 15.18 -3.75
N VAL A 65 -8.49 15.10 -4.97
CA VAL A 65 -8.04 15.94 -6.10
C VAL A 65 -9.24 16.61 -6.75
N ASP A 66 -9.13 17.90 -7.03
CA ASP A 66 -10.19 18.65 -7.71
C ASP A 66 -10.15 18.49 -9.24
N GLY A 67 -11.08 19.16 -9.94
CA GLY A 67 -11.20 19.12 -11.40
C GLY A 67 -10.02 19.70 -12.17
N ASP A 68 -9.21 20.54 -11.53
CA ASP A 68 -8.00 21.15 -12.09
C ASP A 68 -6.74 20.32 -11.80
N GLY A 69 -6.90 19.16 -11.12
CA GLY A 69 -5.80 18.27 -10.76
C GLY A 69 -5.01 18.75 -9.53
N VAL A 70 -5.59 19.64 -8.72
CA VAL A 70 -4.98 20.15 -7.49
C VAL A 70 -5.34 19.28 -6.31
N ILE A 71 -4.34 18.85 -5.54
CA ILE A 71 -4.51 18.10 -4.30
C ILE A 71 -5.21 18.98 -3.26
N LYS A 72 -6.34 18.54 -2.76
CA LYS A 72 -7.14 19.24 -1.73
C LYS A 72 -6.91 18.68 -0.35
N ASP A 73 -6.55 17.41 -0.28
CA ASP A 73 -6.19 16.71 0.96
C ASP A 73 -5.22 15.57 0.63
N CYS A 74 -4.31 15.26 1.55
CA CYS A 74 -3.32 14.21 1.40
C CYS A 74 -3.04 13.54 2.74
N LEU A 75 -3.05 12.22 2.75
CA LEU A 75 -2.60 11.39 3.87
C LEU A 75 -1.45 10.51 3.41
N ILE A 76 -0.43 10.37 4.26
CA ILE A 76 0.79 9.59 4.00
C ILE A 76 1.05 8.70 5.19
N ASP A 77 1.30 7.41 4.96
CA ASP A 77 1.74 6.49 6.01
C ASP A 77 2.68 5.41 5.45
N CYS A 78 3.30 4.65 6.34
CA CYS A 78 4.21 3.57 5.97
C CYS A 78 4.16 2.47 7.03
N VAL A 79 4.19 1.20 6.61
CA VAL A 79 4.35 0.05 7.49
C VAL A 79 5.61 -0.73 7.15
N GLN A 80 6.31 -1.19 8.18
CA GLN A 80 7.50 -2.04 8.06
C GLN A 80 7.14 -3.45 8.48
N THR A 81 6.96 -4.35 7.53
CA THR A 81 6.68 -5.76 7.81
C THR A 81 7.99 -6.52 8.04
N LYS A 82 8.21 -6.97 9.27
CA LYS A 82 9.48 -7.54 9.76
C LYS A 82 9.30 -9.02 10.06
N ILE A 83 9.64 -9.88 9.10
CA ILE A 83 9.50 -11.34 9.22
C ILE A 83 10.85 -11.97 9.56
N ALA A 84 10.94 -12.59 10.73
CA ALA A 84 12.14 -13.29 11.16
C ALA A 84 12.28 -14.63 10.43
N VAL A 85 13.52 -14.97 10.03
CA VAL A 85 13.85 -16.22 9.34
C VAL A 85 15.02 -16.92 10.01
N SER A 86 15.00 -18.27 10.06
CA SER A 86 16.07 -19.06 10.66
C SER A 86 17.25 -19.27 9.71
N ALA A 87 18.39 -19.72 10.24
CA ALA A 87 19.56 -20.14 9.44
C ALA A 87 19.28 -21.37 8.54
N THR A 88 18.11 -21.98 8.63
CA THR A 88 17.65 -23.09 7.79
C THR A 88 16.48 -22.69 6.88
N GLY A 89 16.21 -21.39 6.76
CA GLY A 89 15.17 -20.86 5.88
C GLY A 89 13.73 -21.06 6.38
N GLU A 90 13.56 -21.32 7.69
CA GLU A 90 12.23 -21.40 8.30
C GLU A 90 11.69 -20.00 8.57
N ILE A 91 10.39 -19.78 8.38
CA ILE A 91 9.70 -18.55 8.74
C ILE A 91 9.36 -18.63 10.23
N LEU A 92 9.96 -17.75 11.03
CA LEU A 92 9.84 -17.77 12.50
C LEU A 92 8.70 -16.88 13.00
N THR A 93 8.34 -15.84 12.27
CA THR A 93 7.19 -14.99 12.60
C THR A 93 5.91 -15.72 12.21
N ALA A 94 5.01 -15.88 13.17
CA ALA A 94 3.76 -16.59 12.96
C ALA A 94 2.87 -15.90 11.90
N ALA A 95 2.08 -16.69 11.18
CA ALA A 95 1.01 -16.16 10.33
C ALA A 95 0.06 -15.28 11.15
N ASP A 96 -0.60 -14.34 10.50
CA ASP A 96 -1.50 -13.35 11.10
C ASP A 96 -0.84 -12.41 12.13
N THR A 97 0.50 -12.46 12.31
CA THR A 97 1.20 -11.43 13.09
C THR A 97 0.99 -10.08 12.44
N ALA A 98 0.37 -9.15 13.16
CA ALA A 98 0.10 -7.80 12.68
C ALA A 98 1.29 -6.86 12.90
N PHE A 99 1.39 -5.85 12.04
CA PHE A 99 2.38 -4.78 12.14
C PHE A 99 1.66 -3.43 12.15
N ASP A 100 1.99 -2.61 13.14
CA ASP A 100 1.51 -1.23 13.20
C ASP A 100 2.24 -0.36 12.18
N SER A 101 1.50 0.58 11.57
CA SER A 101 2.08 1.60 10.71
C SER A 101 2.83 2.65 11.51
N LYS A 102 3.63 3.47 10.85
CA LYS A 102 4.43 4.50 11.53
C LYS A 102 3.57 5.59 12.16
N ILE A 103 2.44 5.93 11.55
CA ILE A 103 1.47 6.85 12.16
C ILE A 103 0.89 6.24 13.46
N VAL A 104 0.57 4.95 13.47
CA VAL A 104 0.06 4.25 14.66
C VAL A 104 1.13 4.11 15.73
N LEU A 105 2.39 3.87 15.34
CA LEU A 105 3.53 3.78 16.27
C LEU A 105 3.85 5.12 16.95
N ASP A 106 3.63 6.25 16.25
CA ASP A 106 3.90 7.59 16.79
C ASP A 106 5.31 7.65 17.44
N ASP A 107 5.43 8.16 18.66
CA ASP A 107 6.67 8.22 19.44
C ASP A 107 7.33 6.83 19.67
N ALA A 108 6.59 5.72 19.56
CA ALA A 108 7.14 4.36 19.67
C ALA A 108 8.02 3.95 18.47
N TYR A 109 7.93 4.66 17.33
CA TYR A 109 8.83 4.47 16.20
C TYR A 109 10.26 4.94 16.52
N ASP A 110 10.42 5.89 17.47
CA ASP A 110 11.67 6.40 18.07
C ASP A 110 12.66 6.99 17.04
N MET A 111 12.15 7.68 15.99
CA MET A 111 12.99 8.35 15.00
C MET A 111 13.52 9.69 15.48
N ARG A 112 12.89 10.31 16.46
CA ARG A 112 13.20 11.68 16.96
C ARG A 112 14.68 11.89 17.28
N LYS A 113 15.34 10.88 17.88
CA LYS A 113 16.75 10.94 18.24
C LYS A 113 17.70 10.92 17.04
N ALA A 114 17.29 10.30 15.95
CA ALA A 114 18.07 10.21 14.71
C ALA A 114 17.75 11.34 13.73
N SER A 115 16.65 12.05 13.96
CA SER A 115 16.18 13.16 13.12
C SER A 115 17.02 14.41 13.35
N PRO A 116 17.60 15.04 12.29
CA PRO A 116 18.36 16.30 12.43
C PRO A 116 17.53 17.46 12.99
N ILE A 117 16.20 17.42 12.82
CA ILE A 117 15.28 18.45 13.29
C ILE A 117 14.54 18.04 14.58
N GLY A 118 14.85 16.84 15.12
CA GLY A 118 14.23 16.34 16.35
C GLY A 118 12.75 16.00 16.19
N ALA A 119 12.27 15.78 14.97
CA ALA A 119 10.88 15.42 14.67
C ALA A 119 10.73 13.91 14.47
N GLU A 120 9.57 13.35 14.86
CA GLU A 120 9.22 11.97 14.64
C GLU A 120 8.82 11.73 13.17
N TRP A 121 8.66 10.47 12.77
CA TRP A 121 8.34 10.13 11.39
C TRP A 121 6.98 10.68 10.95
N ASP A 122 5.97 10.51 11.78
CA ASP A 122 4.60 10.98 11.54
C ASP A 122 4.53 12.51 11.46
N GLU A 123 5.28 13.24 12.30
CA GLU A 123 5.38 14.70 12.24
C GLU A 123 5.97 15.16 10.89
N GLN A 124 6.99 14.45 10.38
CA GLN A 124 7.60 14.78 9.09
C GLN A 124 6.71 14.37 7.91
N ALA A 125 6.01 13.23 8.01
CA ALA A 125 5.06 12.78 7.00
C ALA A 125 3.84 13.72 6.89
N ASN A 126 3.28 14.13 8.02
CA ASN A 126 2.19 15.10 8.07
C ASN A 126 2.61 16.46 7.50
N PHE A 127 3.83 16.93 7.84
CA PHE A 127 4.36 18.16 7.23
C PHE A 127 4.46 18.05 5.69
N LEU A 128 4.90 16.91 5.18
CA LEU A 128 5.01 16.71 3.73
C LEU A 128 3.61 16.60 3.07
N ALA A 129 2.65 15.97 3.72
CA ALA A 129 1.25 15.89 3.27
C ALA A 129 0.63 17.31 3.15
N ASP A 130 0.86 18.15 4.17
CA ASP A 130 0.46 19.57 4.14
C ASP A 130 1.17 20.33 3.01
N TYR A 131 2.47 20.06 2.80
CA TYR A 131 3.28 20.74 1.78
C TYR A 131 2.80 20.40 0.36
N VAL A 132 2.37 19.17 0.09
CA VAL A 132 1.87 18.77 -1.23
C VAL A 132 0.41 19.18 -1.46
N THR A 133 -0.35 19.47 -0.42
CA THR A 133 -1.70 20.03 -0.52
C THR A 133 -1.67 21.40 -1.20
N GLY A 134 -2.54 21.61 -2.18
CA GLY A 134 -2.57 22.77 -3.03
C GLY A 134 -1.69 22.68 -4.28
N LYS A 135 -0.94 21.57 -4.45
CA LYS A 135 -0.09 21.33 -5.63
C LYS A 135 -0.79 20.43 -6.65
N THR A 136 -0.35 20.53 -7.89
CA THR A 136 -0.68 19.62 -8.98
C THR A 136 0.33 18.46 -9.04
N LEU A 137 0.01 17.41 -9.80
CA LEU A 137 0.93 16.30 -10.05
C LEU A 137 2.31 16.76 -10.57
N ASP A 138 2.32 17.71 -11.51
CA ASP A 138 3.57 18.23 -12.11
C ASP A 138 4.41 18.97 -11.06
N GLU A 139 3.77 19.70 -10.14
CA GLU A 139 4.46 20.39 -9.05
C GLU A 139 5.02 19.40 -8.02
N VAL A 140 4.32 18.29 -7.73
CA VAL A 140 4.83 17.21 -6.86
C VAL A 140 6.03 16.55 -7.51
N LYS A 141 5.98 16.20 -8.79
CA LYS A 141 7.12 15.67 -9.58
C LYS A 141 8.31 16.62 -9.64
N GLY A 142 8.06 17.92 -9.50
CA GLY A 142 9.10 18.95 -9.47
C GLY A 142 9.84 19.08 -8.13
N ILE A 143 9.43 18.35 -7.07
CA ILE A 143 10.09 18.36 -5.76
C ILE A 143 11.49 17.73 -5.88
N ALA A 144 12.52 18.55 -5.64
CA ALA A 144 13.90 18.09 -5.76
C ALA A 144 14.37 17.31 -4.53
N ILE A 145 14.99 16.15 -4.80
CA ILE A 145 15.64 15.30 -3.78
C ILE A 145 17.10 15.09 -4.14
N ASP A 146 17.92 14.78 -3.14
CA ASP A 146 19.34 14.40 -3.33
C ASP A 146 19.46 12.90 -3.69
N ASP A 147 20.71 12.43 -3.90
CA ASP A 147 21.02 11.01 -4.19
C ASP A 147 20.58 10.05 -3.07
N GLY A 148 20.32 10.55 -1.87
CA GLY A 148 19.81 9.79 -0.72
C GLY A 148 18.29 9.84 -0.59
N GLY A 149 17.60 10.46 -1.55
CA GLY A 149 16.13 10.62 -1.55
C GLY A 149 15.62 11.69 -0.58
N LYS A 150 16.52 12.54 -0.03
CA LYS A 150 16.13 13.60 0.91
C LYS A 150 15.78 14.89 0.19
N PRO A 151 14.79 15.66 0.69
CA PRO A 151 14.44 16.93 0.09
C PRO A 151 15.59 17.92 0.15
N THR A 152 15.76 18.71 -0.92
CA THR A 152 16.78 19.76 -1.01
C THR A 152 16.22 21.18 -0.90
N ASP A 153 14.91 21.32 -1.01
CA ASP A 153 14.23 22.60 -0.86
C ASP A 153 14.21 23.05 0.62
N ALA A 154 14.60 24.31 0.85
CA ALA A 154 14.65 24.90 2.19
C ALA A 154 13.26 24.93 2.86
N ASP A 155 12.18 25.10 2.08
CA ASP A 155 10.82 25.13 2.63
C ASP A 155 10.41 23.74 3.14
N ILE A 156 10.87 22.65 2.50
CA ILE A 156 10.58 21.28 2.95
C ILE A 156 11.49 20.89 4.12
N THR A 157 12.77 21.23 4.07
CA THR A 157 13.76 20.79 5.08
C THR A 157 13.52 21.41 6.46
N THR A 158 12.67 22.41 6.59
CA THR A 158 12.22 22.95 7.89
C THR A 158 11.37 21.98 8.69
N GLY A 159 10.62 21.10 8.03
CA GLY A 159 9.71 20.14 8.67
C GLY A 159 9.91 18.69 8.25
N CYS A 160 10.65 18.42 7.16
CA CYS A 160 10.93 17.06 6.70
C CYS A 160 12.37 16.93 6.18
N THR A 161 13.15 16.02 6.79
CA THR A 161 14.55 15.74 6.44
C THR A 161 14.82 14.25 6.18
N MET A 162 13.78 13.43 6.23
CA MET A 162 13.88 11.99 5.93
C MET A 162 13.97 11.73 4.43
N ASN A 163 14.27 10.49 4.03
CA ASN A 163 14.12 10.05 2.64
C ASN A 163 12.63 10.07 2.29
N ILE A 164 12.28 10.77 1.22
CA ILE A 164 10.90 10.94 0.74
C ILE A 164 10.65 10.34 -0.66
N ALA A 165 11.61 9.62 -1.22
CA ALA A 165 11.51 9.13 -2.59
C ALA A 165 10.27 8.23 -2.80
N GLU A 166 10.08 7.19 -1.94
CA GLU A 166 8.91 6.33 -2.02
C GLU A 166 7.61 7.08 -1.67
N ILE A 167 7.70 8.08 -0.78
CA ILE A 167 6.54 8.90 -0.42
C ILE A 167 6.09 9.74 -1.62
N LEU A 168 7.02 10.42 -2.30
CA LEU A 168 6.68 11.17 -3.51
C LEU A 168 6.08 10.26 -4.58
N THR A 169 6.68 9.08 -4.80
CA THR A 169 6.15 8.08 -5.73
C THR A 169 4.73 7.66 -5.35
N ALA A 170 4.45 7.42 -4.06
CA ALA A 170 3.10 7.06 -3.60
C ALA A 170 2.10 8.21 -3.82
N VAL A 171 2.47 9.47 -3.52
CA VAL A 171 1.62 10.64 -3.76
C VAL A 171 1.36 10.84 -5.26
N GLU A 172 2.41 10.77 -6.10
CA GLU A 172 2.29 10.90 -7.55
C GLU A 172 1.34 9.85 -8.14
N ASN A 173 1.51 8.60 -7.73
CA ASN A 173 0.65 7.50 -8.16
C ASN A 173 -0.77 7.65 -7.62
N ALA A 174 -0.96 8.10 -6.38
CA ALA A 174 -2.29 8.35 -5.83
C ALA A 174 -3.04 9.43 -6.61
N VAL A 175 -2.35 10.53 -6.99
CA VAL A 175 -2.95 11.58 -7.86
C VAL A 175 -3.28 11.02 -9.25
N ALA A 176 -2.37 10.24 -9.84
CA ALA A 176 -2.60 9.62 -11.15
C ALA A 176 -3.76 8.61 -11.15
N ASN A 177 -3.94 7.89 -10.03
CA ASN A 177 -5.00 6.89 -9.86
C ASN A 177 -6.34 7.48 -9.39
N ALA A 178 -6.43 8.80 -9.16
CA ALA A 178 -7.61 9.43 -8.58
C ALA A 178 -8.86 9.28 -9.47
N LYS A 179 -9.95 8.75 -8.89
CA LYS A 179 -11.21 8.42 -9.56
C LYS A 179 -12.39 9.18 -8.96
N VAL A 180 -13.42 9.40 -9.76
CA VAL A 180 -14.72 9.95 -9.32
C VAL A 180 -15.49 8.85 -8.59
N LEU A 181 -15.42 8.84 -7.26
CA LEU A 181 -16.04 7.81 -6.41
C LEU A 181 -17.17 8.36 -5.52
N GLY A 182 -17.41 9.69 -5.56
CA GLY A 182 -18.50 10.32 -4.82
C GLY A 182 -18.07 11.24 -3.68
N ALA A 183 -16.74 11.39 -3.41
CA ALA A 183 -16.24 12.31 -2.40
C ALA A 183 -16.75 13.74 -2.60
N GLY A 184 -17.31 14.36 -1.58
CA GLY A 184 -17.72 15.76 -1.57
C GLY A 184 -16.57 16.69 -1.18
N VAL A 185 -16.67 17.99 -1.56
CA VAL A 185 -15.63 18.99 -1.24
C VAL A 185 -15.50 19.29 0.26
N ASP A 186 -16.53 18.96 1.05
CA ASP A 186 -16.55 19.18 2.50
C ASP A 186 -16.34 17.86 3.29
N ASP A 187 -16.11 16.74 2.59
CA ASP A 187 -15.90 15.44 3.22
C ASP A 187 -14.48 15.34 3.82
N THR A 188 -14.37 14.54 4.88
CA THR A 188 -13.09 14.26 5.52
C THR A 188 -12.48 12.97 4.96
N LEU A 189 -11.22 13.02 4.52
CA LEU A 189 -10.47 11.86 4.06
C LEU A 189 -9.94 11.05 5.25
N TYR A 190 -10.04 9.73 5.15
CA TYR A 190 -9.46 8.74 6.07
C TYR A 190 -8.64 7.73 5.31
N MET A 191 -7.57 7.25 5.92
CA MET A 191 -6.74 6.17 5.40
C MET A 191 -6.28 5.26 6.53
N ASN A 192 -6.43 3.94 6.36
CA ASN A 192 -5.91 2.96 7.30
C ASN A 192 -5.28 1.79 6.55
N CYS A 193 -4.39 1.07 7.21
CA CYS A 193 -3.87 -0.20 6.71
C CYS A 193 -4.13 -1.35 7.68
N ASN A 194 -4.15 -2.57 7.15
CA ASN A 194 -4.00 -3.82 7.86
C ASN A 194 -2.82 -4.57 7.24
N ALA A 195 -1.74 -4.75 8.01
CA ALA A 195 -0.51 -5.38 7.58
C ALA A 195 -0.24 -6.62 8.42
N ILE A 196 -0.18 -7.79 7.79
CA ILE A 196 -0.02 -9.07 8.47
C ILE A 196 1.01 -9.95 7.78
N VAL A 197 1.59 -10.90 8.51
CA VAL A 197 2.30 -12.03 7.91
C VAL A 197 1.27 -12.94 7.24
N SER A 198 1.44 -13.16 5.94
CA SER A 198 0.54 -14.02 5.17
C SER A 198 0.65 -15.49 5.59
N ASP A 199 -0.48 -16.20 5.61
CA ASP A 199 -0.57 -17.66 5.75
C ASP A 199 0.06 -18.39 4.54
N SER A 200 0.24 -17.68 3.43
CA SER A 200 0.96 -18.16 2.24
C SER A 200 2.49 -18.15 2.40
N SER A 201 3.02 -17.65 3.54
CA SER A 201 4.44 -17.75 3.86
C SER A 201 4.85 -19.21 4.02
N LYS A 202 5.99 -19.58 3.46
CA LYS A 202 6.50 -20.95 3.51
C LYS A 202 8.00 -21.00 3.71
N ALA A 203 8.47 -21.99 4.46
CA ALA A 203 9.88 -22.26 4.63
C ALA A 203 10.55 -22.65 3.30
N ALA A 204 11.84 -22.37 3.20
CA ALA A 204 12.69 -22.92 2.13
C ALA A 204 12.87 -24.45 2.29
N SER A 205 13.17 -25.13 1.19
CA SER A 205 13.41 -26.55 1.19
C SER A 205 14.56 -26.91 0.23
N ALA A 206 14.93 -28.18 0.16
CA ALA A 206 15.91 -28.65 -0.81
C ALA A 206 15.46 -28.49 -2.27
N ASP A 207 14.13 -28.35 -2.49
CA ASP A 207 13.52 -28.25 -3.82
C ASP A 207 13.33 -26.80 -4.28
N GLY A 208 13.60 -25.81 -3.42
CA GLY A 208 13.51 -24.40 -3.77
C GLY A 208 13.42 -23.45 -2.58
N ASP A 209 13.54 -22.16 -2.91
CA ASP A 209 13.44 -21.08 -1.94
C ASP A 209 12.08 -21.02 -1.25
N GLY A 210 12.10 -20.56 -0.01
CA GLY A 210 10.93 -20.20 0.75
C GLY A 210 10.43 -18.82 0.37
N ASN A 211 9.36 -18.40 1.02
CA ASN A 211 8.71 -17.12 0.81
C ASN A 211 8.27 -16.54 2.15
N ALA A 212 8.90 -15.46 2.58
CA ALA A 212 8.44 -14.62 3.68
C ALA A 212 7.48 -13.57 3.08
N GLN A 213 6.18 -13.79 3.24
CA GLN A 213 5.16 -12.94 2.64
C GLN A 213 4.45 -12.11 3.68
N ALA A 214 4.34 -10.81 3.40
CA ALA A 214 3.45 -9.91 4.10
C ALA A 214 2.34 -9.45 3.15
N ASP A 215 1.10 -9.45 3.65
CA ASP A 215 -0.04 -8.88 2.96
C ASP A 215 -0.39 -7.55 3.64
N VAL A 216 -0.41 -6.47 2.85
CA VAL A 216 -0.74 -5.12 3.32
C VAL A 216 -1.94 -4.61 2.54
N THR A 217 -3.09 -4.58 3.21
CA THR A 217 -4.32 -3.99 2.68
C THR A 217 -4.44 -2.55 3.15
N VAL A 218 -4.76 -1.65 2.24
CA VAL A 218 -4.96 -0.23 2.52
C VAL A 218 -6.35 0.19 2.05
N GLY A 219 -7.06 0.93 2.90
CA GLY A 219 -8.34 1.56 2.56
C GLY A 219 -8.25 3.07 2.70
N ALA A 220 -8.65 3.80 1.65
CA ALA A 220 -8.88 5.23 1.68
C ALA A 220 -10.38 5.48 1.47
N TYR A 221 -10.99 6.29 2.34
CA TYR A 221 -12.41 6.59 2.23
C TYR A 221 -12.70 7.99 2.76
N THR A 222 -13.84 8.54 2.33
CA THR A 222 -14.31 9.84 2.83
C THR A 222 -15.58 9.69 3.62
N LEU A 223 -15.75 10.52 4.65
CA LEU A 223 -16.98 10.62 5.42
C LEU A 223 -17.59 12.01 5.26
N ASP A 224 -18.89 12.05 5.05
CA ASP A 224 -19.67 13.28 5.14
C ASP A 224 -19.86 13.73 6.60
N ALA A 225 -20.51 14.88 6.81
CA ALA A 225 -20.79 15.43 8.14
C ALA A 225 -21.70 14.54 9.02
N ASN A 226 -22.34 13.52 8.44
CA ASN A 226 -23.17 12.55 9.15
C ASN A 226 -22.42 11.24 9.46
N GLY A 227 -21.15 11.14 9.07
CA GLY A 227 -20.33 9.94 9.23
C GLY A 227 -20.67 8.83 8.21
N VAL A 228 -21.24 9.20 7.07
CA VAL A 228 -21.56 8.28 5.97
C VAL A 228 -20.41 8.28 4.97
N ILE A 229 -19.98 7.09 4.53
CA ILE A 229 -18.95 6.89 3.52
C ILE A 229 -19.48 7.40 2.18
N THR A 230 -18.81 8.39 1.61
CA THR A 230 -19.16 8.98 0.32
C THR A 230 -18.28 8.49 -0.82
N SER A 231 -17.04 8.10 -0.52
CA SER A 231 -16.15 7.39 -1.44
C SER A 231 -15.36 6.32 -0.69
N CYS A 232 -14.96 5.26 -1.41
CA CYS A 232 -14.13 4.19 -0.86
C CYS A 232 -13.19 3.67 -1.94
N TYR A 233 -11.91 3.53 -1.60
CA TYR A 233 -10.84 3.00 -2.45
C TYR A 233 -10.06 1.97 -1.66
N LEU A 234 -9.98 0.73 -2.15
CA LEU A 234 -9.33 -0.40 -1.48
C LEU A 234 -8.26 -0.98 -2.37
N ASP A 235 -7.08 -1.23 -1.83
CA ASP A 235 -6.00 -1.93 -2.53
C ASP A 235 -5.22 -2.83 -1.58
N CYS A 236 -4.42 -3.74 -2.12
CA CYS A 236 -3.60 -4.66 -1.34
C CYS A 236 -2.31 -4.98 -2.10
N VAL A 237 -1.19 -5.04 -1.39
CA VAL A 237 0.08 -5.54 -1.92
C VAL A 237 0.51 -6.81 -1.17
N GLN A 238 1.11 -7.74 -1.90
CA GLN A 238 1.71 -8.97 -1.37
C GLN A 238 3.23 -8.90 -1.55
N ALA A 239 3.94 -8.50 -0.51
CA ALA A 239 5.40 -8.47 -0.52
C ALA A 239 5.95 -9.89 -0.29
N LYS A 240 6.48 -10.52 -1.34
CA LYS A 240 6.93 -11.92 -1.36
C LYS A 240 8.46 -11.99 -1.38
N ILE A 241 9.08 -11.94 -0.20
CA ILE A 241 10.55 -11.94 -0.07
C ILE A 241 11.07 -13.37 -0.10
N ALA A 242 11.85 -13.72 -1.12
CA ALA A 242 12.43 -15.04 -1.25
C ALA A 242 13.54 -15.28 -0.20
N VAL A 243 13.52 -16.47 0.41
CA VAL A 243 14.46 -16.90 1.45
C VAL A 243 15.06 -18.26 1.05
N THR A 244 16.40 -18.38 1.06
CA THR A 244 17.06 -19.63 0.73
C THR A 244 17.05 -20.63 1.90
N ALA A 245 17.33 -21.93 1.62
CA ALA A 245 17.51 -22.95 2.65
C ALA A 245 18.71 -22.71 3.58
N ALA A 246 19.56 -21.71 3.30
CA ALA A 246 20.64 -21.26 4.17
C ALA A 246 20.27 -19.99 4.98
N GLY A 247 19.00 -19.57 4.93
CA GLY A 247 18.50 -18.37 5.64
C GLY A 247 18.98 -17.06 5.02
N GLU A 248 19.42 -17.09 3.75
CA GLU A 248 19.78 -15.88 3.02
C GLU A 248 18.52 -15.23 2.43
N ILE A 249 18.50 -13.90 2.35
CA ILE A 249 17.46 -13.16 1.65
C ILE A 249 17.84 -13.13 0.16
N ALA A 250 17.08 -13.86 -0.66
CA ALA A 250 17.35 -13.99 -2.09
C ALA A 250 16.76 -12.85 -2.92
N SER A 251 15.74 -12.17 -2.41
CA SER A 251 15.22 -10.95 -3.05
C SER A 251 16.21 -9.80 -2.88
N GLU A 252 16.50 -9.09 -3.96
CA GLU A 252 17.40 -7.93 -3.92
C GLU A 252 16.74 -6.75 -3.19
N VAL A 253 17.56 -5.98 -2.45
CA VAL A 253 17.11 -4.73 -1.82
C VAL A 253 16.58 -3.77 -2.90
N GLY A 254 15.44 -3.14 -2.63
CA GLY A 254 14.77 -2.26 -3.58
C GLY A 254 13.89 -2.98 -4.61
N THR A 255 13.83 -4.33 -4.61
CA THR A 255 12.83 -5.04 -5.41
C THR A 255 11.44 -4.55 -5.00
N SER A 256 10.66 -4.08 -5.98
CA SER A 256 9.30 -3.59 -5.77
C SER A 256 8.26 -4.69 -6.00
N TYR A 257 7.11 -4.52 -5.36
CA TYR A 257 5.93 -5.36 -5.52
C TYR A 257 4.75 -4.51 -5.96
N ASP A 258 4.14 -4.88 -7.08
CA ASP A 258 2.93 -4.24 -7.56
C ASP A 258 1.73 -4.60 -6.67
N SER A 259 0.85 -3.63 -6.44
CA SER A 259 -0.41 -3.88 -5.74
C SER A 259 -1.38 -4.67 -6.64
N LYS A 260 -2.41 -5.24 -6.05
CA LYS A 260 -3.38 -6.04 -6.80
C LYS A 260 -4.18 -5.23 -7.81
N LEU A 261 -4.45 -3.94 -7.52
CA LEU A 261 -5.07 -3.06 -8.50
C LEU A 261 -4.14 -2.75 -9.69
N VAL A 262 -2.82 -2.65 -9.45
CA VAL A 262 -1.84 -2.46 -10.53
C VAL A 262 -1.66 -3.75 -11.34
N LEU A 263 -1.71 -4.91 -10.69
CA LEU A 263 -1.63 -6.22 -11.36
C LEU A 263 -2.84 -6.51 -12.25
N ASP A 264 -4.05 -6.04 -11.88
CA ASP A 264 -5.27 -6.23 -12.64
C ASP A 264 -5.43 -7.72 -13.07
N ASP A 265 -5.69 -8.00 -14.33
CA ASP A 265 -5.79 -9.35 -14.89
C ASP A 265 -4.51 -10.22 -14.68
N ALA A 266 -3.35 -9.61 -14.46
CA ALA A 266 -2.10 -10.34 -14.18
C ALA A 266 -2.07 -11.00 -12.78
N TYR A 267 -2.97 -10.62 -11.87
CA TYR A 267 -3.15 -11.30 -10.59
C TYR A 267 -3.76 -12.71 -10.77
N ASP A 268 -4.50 -12.94 -11.87
CA ASP A 268 -5.04 -14.23 -12.36
C ASP A 268 -5.97 -14.94 -11.36
N MET A 269 -6.78 -14.17 -10.60
CA MET A 269 -7.75 -14.73 -9.65
C MET A 269 -9.04 -15.19 -10.32
N ARG A 270 -9.36 -14.72 -11.52
CA ARG A 270 -10.62 -14.95 -12.23
C ARG A 270 -11.00 -16.43 -12.32
N LYS A 271 -10.00 -17.31 -12.55
CA LYS A 271 -10.23 -18.77 -12.66
C LYS A 271 -10.58 -19.44 -11.33
N ALA A 272 -10.10 -18.88 -10.22
CA ALA A 272 -10.37 -19.38 -8.88
C ALA A 272 -11.63 -18.77 -8.27
N SER A 273 -12.09 -17.66 -8.81
CA SER A 273 -13.27 -16.92 -8.33
C SER A 273 -14.56 -17.66 -8.66
N PRO A 274 -15.45 -17.91 -7.68
CA PRO A 274 -16.75 -18.53 -7.93
C PRO A 274 -17.66 -17.74 -8.87
N ILE A 275 -17.47 -16.43 -8.97
CA ILE A 275 -18.23 -15.51 -9.83
C ILE A 275 -17.47 -15.12 -11.12
N GLY A 276 -16.26 -15.69 -11.33
CA GLY A 276 -15.44 -15.40 -12.50
C GLY A 276 -14.91 -13.95 -12.56
N ALA A 277 -14.87 -13.27 -11.43
CA ALA A 277 -14.39 -11.89 -11.31
C ALA A 277 -12.93 -11.86 -10.80
N GLU A 278 -12.15 -10.88 -11.28
CA GLU A 278 -10.79 -10.62 -10.82
C GLU A 278 -10.81 -9.95 -9.44
N TRP A 279 -9.64 -9.85 -8.80
CA TRP A 279 -9.53 -9.29 -7.46
C TRP A 279 -9.96 -7.82 -7.41
N ASP A 280 -9.52 -7.03 -8.35
CA ASP A 280 -9.84 -5.61 -8.46
C ASP A 280 -11.34 -5.37 -8.69
N GLU A 281 -11.99 -6.18 -9.56
CA GLU A 281 -13.44 -6.13 -9.79
C GLU A 281 -14.22 -6.40 -8.50
N GLN A 282 -13.76 -7.35 -7.69
CA GLN A 282 -14.38 -7.68 -6.41
C GLN A 282 -14.10 -6.60 -5.34
N ALA A 283 -12.89 -6.02 -5.32
CA ALA A 283 -12.54 -4.92 -4.44
C ALA A 283 -13.39 -3.67 -4.74
N TRP A 284 -13.55 -3.32 -6.02
CA TRP A 284 -14.44 -2.23 -6.44
C TRP A 284 -15.90 -2.50 -6.07
N SER A 285 -16.36 -3.75 -6.20
CA SER A 285 -17.71 -4.12 -5.78
C SER A 285 -17.93 -3.93 -4.28
N PHE A 286 -16.96 -4.33 -3.45
CA PHE A 286 -17.03 -4.11 -2.00
C PHE A 286 -16.94 -2.62 -1.64
N ALA A 287 -16.08 -1.85 -2.29
CA ALA A 287 -15.97 -0.40 -2.10
C ALA A 287 -17.31 0.31 -2.45
N ALA A 288 -17.95 -0.10 -3.54
CA ALA A 288 -19.28 0.40 -3.91
C ALA A 288 -20.35 0.00 -2.87
N TYR A 289 -20.28 -1.22 -2.31
CA TYR A 289 -21.17 -1.63 -1.22
C TYR A 289 -20.96 -0.78 0.04
N ALA A 290 -19.71 -0.40 0.35
CA ALA A 290 -19.39 0.43 1.52
C ALA A 290 -19.92 1.86 1.39
N THR A 291 -19.95 2.40 0.17
CA THR A 291 -20.47 3.75 -0.09
C THR A 291 -21.93 3.86 0.31
N GLY A 292 -22.28 4.93 1.03
CA GLY A 292 -23.62 5.16 1.58
C GLY A 292 -23.88 4.49 2.93
N LYS A 293 -22.87 3.83 3.52
CA LYS A 293 -22.92 3.22 4.86
C LYS A 293 -22.00 3.94 5.81
N THR A 294 -22.12 3.66 7.10
CA THR A 294 -21.17 4.11 8.11
C THR A 294 -20.05 3.06 8.31
N PRO A 295 -18.86 3.43 8.84
CA PRO A 295 -17.85 2.45 9.24
C PRO A 295 -18.39 1.40 10.21
N ALA A 296 -19.32 1.76 11.10
CA ALA A 296 -19.96 0.83 12.01
C ALA A 296 -20.83 -0.22 11.27
N ASP A 297 -21.51 0.15 10.17
CA ASP A 297 -22.25 -0.79 9.33
C ASP A 297 -21.28 -1.77 8.64
N ILE A 298 -20.10 -1.29 8.19
CA ILE A 298 -19.08 -2.14 7.57
C ILE A 298 -18.47 -3.09 8.60
N ALA A 299 -18.18 -2.62 9.81
CA ALA A 299 -17.72 -3.48 10.91
C ALA A 299 -18.74 -4.58 11.28
N GLY A 300 -20.03 -4.35 10.99
CA GLY A 300 -21.12 -5.30 11.21
C GLY A 300 -21.36 -6.30 10.06
N VAL A 301 -20.55 -6.27 8.99
CA VAL A 301 -20.70 -7.21 7.86
C VAL A 301 -20.49 -8.65 8.33
N ALA A 302 -21.48 -9.51 8.10
CA ALA A 302 -21.41 -10.91 8.46
C ALA A 302 -20.53 -11.69 7.48
N VAL A 303 -19.56 -12.42 8.02
CA VAL A 303 -18.66 -13.30 7.26
C VAL A 303 -18.75 -14.74 7.79
N ASP A 304 -18.37 -15.70 6.96
CA ASP A 304 -18.22 -17.10 7.36
C ASP A 304 -16.87 -17.35 8.11
N GLU A 305 -16.59 -18.60 8.46
CA GLU A 305 -15.37 -19.01 9.15
C GLU A 305 -14.07 -18.74 8.37
N ASN A 306 -14.17 -18.50 7.05
CA ASN A 306 -13.05 -18.18 6.16
C ASN A 306 -13.00 -16.68 5.82
N GLY A 307 -13.85 -15.85 6.43
CA GLY A 307 -13.89 -14.41 6.18
C GLY A 307 -14.66 -14.01 4.92
N HIS A 308 -15.36 -14.94 4.25
CA HIS A 308 -16.17 -14.61 3.07
C HIS A 308 -17.51 -13.99 3.48
N PRO A 309 -17.99 -12.95 2.76
CA PRO A 309 -19.27 -12.34 3.07
C PRO A 309 -20.42 -13.31 2.84
N THR A 310 -21.44 -13.24 3.72
CA THR A 310 -22.62 -14.14 3.64
C THR A 310 -23.88 -13.45 3.12
N SER A 311 -23.88 -12.11 3.01
CA SER A 311 -25.00 -11.35 2.47
C SER A 311 -25.05 -11.41 0.94
N ALA A 312 -26.26 -11.62 0.38
CA ALA A 312 -26.48 -11.62 -1.07
C ALA A 312 -26.11 -10.28 -1.73
N ASP A 313 -26.25 -9.17 -1.01
CA ASP A 313 -25.92 -7.83 -1.50
C ASP A 313 -24.40 -7.67 -1.79
N ILE A 314 -23.56 -8.43 -1.07
CA ILE A 314 -22.10 -8.42 -1.27
C ILE A 314 -21.69 -9.55 -2.22
N THR A 315 -22.20 -10.77 -2.01
CA THR A 315 -21.76 -11.97 -2.74
C THR A 315 -22.10 -11.95 -4.23
N SER A 316 -22.98 -11.06 -4.66
CA SER A 316 -23.26 -10.82 -6.08
C SER A 316 -22.07 -10.21 -6.84
N GLY A 317 -21.17 -9.53 -6.16
CA GLY A 317 -20.01 -8.88 -6.76
C GLY A 317 -18.68 -9.09 -6.03
N CYS A 318 -18.71 -9.63 -4.81
CA CYS A 318 -17.50 -9.92 -4.02
C CYS A 318 -17.72 -11.20 -3.21
N THR A 319 -16.92 -12.23 -3.50
CA THR A 319 -16.97 -13.55 -2.82
C THR A 319 -15.65 -13.91 -2.13
N MET A 320 -14.64 -13.06 -2.22
CA MET A 320 -13.35 -13.28 -1.55
C MET A 320 -13.45 -12.95 -0.05
N ASN A 321 -12.40 -13.31 0.70
CA ASN A 321 -12.25 -12.88 2.09
C ASN A 321 -12.21 -11.34 2.16
N VAL A 322 -13.08 -10.76 2.99
CA VAL A 322 -13.23 -9.30 3.14
C VAL A 322 -12.83 -8.78 4.52
N VAL A 323 -12.27 -9.64 5.37
CA VAL A 323 -11.91 -9.27 6.76
C VAL A 323 -10.94 -8.09 6.77
N ASP A 324 -9.94 -8.08 5.88
CA ASP A 324 -8.98 -6.99 5.77
C ASP A 324 -9.62 -5.70 5.25
N PHE A 325 -10.59 -5.80 4.33
CA PHE A 325 -11.34 -4.63 3.87
C PHE A 325 -12.18 -4.02 4.98
N ILE A 326 -12.81 -4.87 5.81
CA ILE A 326 -13.55 -4.42 6.99
C ILE A 326 -12.60 -3.76 8.00
N ALA A 327 -11.41 -4.33 8.20
CA ALA A 327 -10.42 -3.82 9.16
C ALA A 327 -9.87 -2.44 8.82
N VAL A 328 -9.84 -2.06 7.53
CA VAL A 328 -9.32 -0.75 7.10
C VAL A 328 -10.40 0.32 6.96
N ILE A 329 -11.68 -0.01 7.10
CA ILE A 329 -12.81 0.94 7.12
C ILE A 329 -13.31 1.06 8.57
N LYS A 330 -12.76 2.01 9.35
CA LYS A 330 -13.01 2.13 10.81
C LYS A 330 -13.03 3.58 11.31
#